data_cd351e5fbed0e7134ab1796e45f9bc95
#
_entry.id   cd351e5fbed0e7134ab1796e45f9bc95
#
_cell.length_a   1.000
_cell.length_b   1.000
_cell.length_c   1.000
_cell.angle_alpha   90.00
_cell.angle_beta   90.00
_cell.angle_gamma   90.00
#
_symmetry.space_group_name_H-M   'P 1'
#
loop_
_entity.id
_entity.type
_entity.pdbx_description
1 polymer ?
#
loop_
_entity_poly.entity_id
_entity_poly.type
_entity_poly.pdbx_seq_one_letter_code
_entity_poly.pdbx_strand_id
1 'polypeptide(L)'
;MAADNNELFGGQLSGNVKFATDYVFRGESETMDGDVPVVQGTLGWGNDDGWYTGVFASNIKFADPNLEIVTAPYIGKAGSFGDSGVTYDVMVFSYLYPGASYSNYTELWIKVGKQFGQANVTLEVTPTIDDWFGVEGWQGVNYAVHPSYDFNNGIKVSGSFGYQDLDGEGAEGWTHWNLGVAASYVGLDFDLRYHGSSVDESHLVYGTQTEIFDDRVVFGLSKSF
;
A
#
# COMPACT_ATOMS: atom_id res chain seq x y z
N MET A 1 12.59 25.57 -22.61
CA MET A 1 12.59 24.98 -21.29
C MET A 1 11.35 25.52 -20.60
N ALA A 2 10.30 24.72 -20.50
CA ALA A 2 9.18 25.07 -19.66
C ALA A 2 9.69 24.94 -18.21
N ALA A 3 9.52 25.99 -17.39
CA ALA A 3 9.78 25.90 -15.98
C ALA A 3 8.81 24.84 -15.40
N ASP A 4 9.35 23.88 -14.67
CA ASP A 4 8.53 22.91 -13.93
C ASP A 4 7.71 23.71 -12.92
N ASN A 5 6.43 23.92 -13.24
CA ASN A 5 5.48 24.68 -12.41
C ASN A 5 5.04 23.91 -11.15
N ASN A 6 5.72 22.82 -10.80
CA ASN A 6 5.38 21.95 -9.66
C ASN A 6 6.18 22.26 -8.39
N GLU A 7 7.05 23.27 -8.41
CA GLU A 7 7.79 23.69 -7.21
C GLU A 7 6.91 24.52 -6.28
N LEU A 8 6.75 24.06 -5.05
CA LEU A 8 5.98 24.72 -3.99
C LEU A 8 6.71 24.61 -2.67
N PHE A 9 6.96 25.75 -1.99
CA PHE A 9 7.60 25.79 -0.67
C PHE A 9 8.94 25.04 -0.59
N GLY A 10 9.78 25.10 -1.64
CA GLY A 10 11.08 24.42 -1.68
C GLY A 10 11.00 22.92 -1.86
N GLY A 11 9.93 22.41 -2.39
CA GLY A 11 9.73 21.02 -2.79
C GLY A 11 8.88 20.91 -4.03
N GLN A 12 8.61 19.68 -4.47
CA GLN A 12 7.88 19.38 -5.69
C GLN A 12 6.54 18.71 -5.37
N LEU A 13 5.50 19.11 -6.08
CA LEU A 13 4.22 18.42 -6.11
C LEU A 13 4.28 17.23 -7.06
N SER A 14 3.68 16.14 -6.66
CA SER A 14 3.50 14.94 -7.47
C SER A 14 2.13 14.36 -7.27
N GLY A 15 1.65 13.63 -8.25
CA GLY A 15 0.38 12.92 -8.14
C GLY A 15 0.37 11.63 -8.94
N ASN A 16 -0.56 10.75 -8.57
CA ASN A 16 -0.82 9.52 -9.29
C ASN A 16 -2.33 9.26 -9.29
N VAL A 17 -2.84 8.77 -10.40
CA VAL A 17 -4.19 8.22 -10.51
C VAL A 17 -4.07 6.80 -11.02
N LYS A 18 -4.78 5.86 -10.38
CA LYS A 18 -4.81 4.45 -10.76
C LYS A 18 -6.25 3.97 -10.87
N PHE A 19 -6.51 3.21 -11.93
CA PHE A 19 -7.69 2.37 -12.11
C PHE A 19 -7.27 0.93 -11.96
N ALA A 20 -8.03 0.13 -11.21
CA ALA A 20 -7.75 -1.29 -11.08
C ALA A 20 -9.05 -2.11 -10.97
N THR A 21 -8.95 -3.40 -11.29
CA THR A 21 -10.08 -4.32 -11.16
C THR A 21 -10.43 -4.65 -9.72
N ASP A 22 -9.46 -4.48 -8.80
CA ASP A 22 -9.63 -4.66 -7.36
C ASP A 22 -8.59 -3.82 -6.60
N TYR A 23 -8.84 -3.56 -5.32
CA TYR A 23 -7.86 -3.03 -4.37
C TYR A 23 -7.52 -4.12 -3.35
N VAL A 24 -6.36 -4.73 -3.48
CA VAL A 24 -5.89 -5.75 -2.53
C VAL A 24 -4.83 -5.16 -1.61
N PHE A 25 -5.10 -5.20 -0.31
CA PHE A 25 -4.21 -4.74 0.74
C PHE A 25 -3.85 -5.92 1.65
N ARG A 26 -2.57 -6.30 1.70
CA ARG A 26 -2.06 -7.44 2.49
C ARG A 26 -2.83 -8.76 2.28
N GLY A 27 -3.21 -9.03 1.01
CA GLY A 27 -3.97 -10.22 0.63
C GLY A 27 -5.48 -10.09 0.77
N GLU A 28 -5.98 -9.03 1.38
CA GLU A 28 -7.40 -8.74 1.56
C GLU A 28 -7.92 -7.82 0.44
N SER A 29 -9.06 -8.15 -0.15
CA SER A 29 -9.79 -7.28 -1.07
C SER A 29 -10.55 -6.20 -0.31
N GLU A 30 -10.23 -4.95 -0.59
CA GLU A 30 -10.91 -3.77 -0.07
C GLU A 30 -12.21 -3.44 -0.85
N THR A 31 -12.63 -4.32 -1.79
CA THR A 31 -13.78 -4.10 -2.66
C THR A 31 -14.72 -5.29 -2.74
N MET A 32 -14.81 -6.09 -1.67
CA MET A 32 -15.69 -7.27 -1.62
C MET A 32 -15.44 -8.22 -2.78
N ASP A 33 -14.22 -8.79 -2.86
CA ASP A 33 -13.82 -9.75 -3.89
C ASP A 33 -13.83 -9.19 -5.33
N GLY A 34 -13.51 -7.90 -5.48
CA GLY A 34 -13.50 -7.25 -6.79
C GLY A 34 -14.89 -6.90 -7.35
N ASP A 35 -15.91 -6.88 -6.51
CA ASP A 35 -17.29 -6.51 -6.88
C ASP A 35 -17.38 -5.14 -7.56
N VAL A 36 -16.46 -4.23 -7.20
CA VAL A 36 -16.41 -2.90 -7.79
C VAL A 36 -14.97 -2.56 -8.22
N PRO A 37 -14.79 -2.00 -9.43
CA PRO A 37 -13.48 -1.50 -9.83
C PRO A 37 -13.06 -0.30 -8.97
N VAL A 38 -11.75 -0.09 -8.91
CA VAL A 38 -11.13 0.90 -8.03
C VAL A 38 -10.64 2.10 -8.81
N VAL A 39 -10.86 3.27 -8.23
CA VAL A 39 -10.17 4.52 -8.59
C VAL A 39 -9.38 4.97 -7.37
N GLN A 40 -8.06 4.99 -7.49
CA GLN A 40 -7.15 5.45 -6.45
C GLN A 40 -6.47 6.74 -6.89
N GLY A 41 -6.22 7.62 -5.94
CA GLY A 41 -5.48 8.84 -6.18
C GLY A 41 -4.49 9.13 -5.07
N THR A 42 -3.34 9.69 -5.43
CA THR A 42 -2.37 10.21 -4.48
C THR A 42 -1.97 11.60 -4.93
N LEU A 43 -1.94 12.54 -4.00
CA LEU A 43 -1.34 13.86 -4.19
C LEU A 43 -0.30 14.05 -3.09
N GLY A 44 0.92 14.36 -3.46
CA GLY A 44 2.04 14.47 -2.53
C GLY A 44 2.91 15.69 -2.81
N TRP A 45 3.68 16.05 -1.80
CA TRP A 45 4.75 17.02 -1.84
C TRP A 45 5.99 16.43 -1.20
N GLY A 46 7.18 16.69 -1.74
CA GLY A 46 8.44 16.26 -1.19
C GLY A 46 9.57 17.25 -1.47
N ASN A 47 10.59 17.28 -0.61
CA ASN A 47 11.75 18.16 -0.75
C ASN A 47 13.07 17.38 -0.82
N ASP A 48 14.15 18.08 -1.16
CA ASP A 48 15.51 17.51 -1.30
C ASP A 48 16.09 16.98 0.01
N ASP A 49 15.59 17.43 1.17
CA ASP A 49 15.98 16.89 2.47
C ASP A 49 15.36 15.52 2.77
N GLY A 50 14.50 15.01 1.88
CA GLY A 50 13.81 13.74 2.00
C GLY A 50 12.51 13.80 2.79
N TRP A 51 12.04 14.95 3.25
CA TRP A 51 10.71 15.09 3.83
C TRP A 51 9.64 15.05 2.75
N TYR A 52 8.57 14.32 3.03
CA TYR A 52 7.41 14.27 2.15
C TYR A 52 6.10 14.17 2.94
N THR A 53 5.03 14.62 2.34
CA THR A 53 3.67 14.53 2.88
C THR A 53 2.68 14.42 1.73
N GLY A 54 1.49 13.96 2.02
CA GLY A 54 0.44 13.86 1.00
C GLY A 54 -0.84 13.24 1.52
N VAL A 55 -1.70 12.92 0.59
CA VAL A 55 -2.96 12.21 0.85
C VAL A 55 -3.17 11.15 -0.23
N PHE A 56 -3.54 9.96 0.20
CA PHE A 56 -4.08 8.90 -0.63
C PHE A 56 -5.58 8.85 -0.48
N ALA A 57 -6.29 8.46 -1.52
CA ALA A 57 -7.72 8.17 -1.47
C ALA A 57 -8.07 7.02 -2.42
N SER A 58 -9.05 6.21 -2.02
CA SER A 58 -9.60 5.12 -2.82
C SER A 58 -11.06 4.91 -2.49
N ASN A 59 -11.89 4.55 -3.48
CA ASN A 59 -13.12 3.87 -3.16
C ASN A 59 -12.83 2.47 -2.63
N ILE A 60 -13.66 2.03 -1.71
CA ILE A 60 -13.64 0.70 -1.10
C ILE A 60 -15.07 0.19 -1.02
N LYS A 61 -15.24 -1.08 -0.69
CA LYS A 61 -16.54 -1.68 -0.42
C LYS A 61 -16.37 -2.81 0.57
N PHE A 62 -17.04 -2.69 1.69
CA PHE A 62 -17.11 -3.72 2.73
C PHE A 62 -18.58 -4.08 3.02
N ALA A 63 -18.80 -5.06 3.88
CA ALA A 63 -20.14 -5.41 4.34
C ALA A 63 -20.84 -4.26 5.09
N ASP A 64 -20.07 -3.42 5.78
CA ASP A 64 -20.58 -2.17 6.36
C ASP A 64 -20.80 -1.13 5.25
N PRO A 65 -22.06 -0.70 5.01
CA PRO A 65 -22.38 0.25 3.95
C PRO A 65 -21.82 1.66 4.16
N ASN A 66 -21.24 1.97 5.33
CA ASN A 66 -20.58 3.24 5.58
C ASN A 66 -19.10 3.24 5.17
N LEU A 67 -18.53 2.07 4.87
CA LEU A 67 -17.16 1.89 4.39
C LEU A 67 -17.13 1.92 2.85
N GLU A 68 -17.27 3.11 2.27
CA GLU A 68 -17.30 3.32 0.81
C GLU A 68 -16.03 3.99 0.26
N ILE A 69 -15.30 4.70 1.14
CA ILE A 69 -14.10 5.45 0.77
C ILE A 69 -13.09 5.43 1.92
N VAL A 70 -11.83 5.27 1.58
CA VAL A 70 -10.71 5.54 2.48
C VAL A 70 -9.95 6.76 2.00
N THR A 71 -9.58 7.63 2.93
CA THR A 71 -8.63 8.73 2.71
C THR A 71 -7.50 8.59 3.72
N ALA A 72 -6.26 8.74 3.26
CA ALA A 72 -5.12 8.52 4.15
C ALA A 72 -4.09 9.65 3.99
N PRO A 73 -4.13 10.67 4.87
CA PRO A 73 -3.03 11.61 4.99
C PRO A 73 -1.78 10.91 5.52
N TYR A 74 -0.63 11.32 5.01
CA TYR A 74 0.66 10.79 5.45
C TYR A 74 1.73 11.86 5.51
N ILE A 75 2.73 11.61 6.35
CA ILE A 75 3.98 12.37 6.43
C ILE A 75 5.12 11.41 6.67
N GLY A 76 6.25 11.62 6.01
CA GLY A 76 7.40 10.74 6.15
C GLY A 76 8.72 11.40 5.83
N LYS A 77 9.76 10.62 6.04
CA LYS A 77 11.13 10.96 5.68
C LYS A 77 11.83 9.75 5.07
N ALA A 78 12.34 9.93 3.85
CA ALA A 78 13.14 8.95 3.15
C ALA A 78 14.57 9.47 2.92
N GLY A 79 15.50 8.54 2.75
CA GLY A 79 16.90 8.89 2.51
C GLY A 79 17.79 7.67 2.32
N SER A 80 19.09 7.91 2.37
CA SER A 80 20.11 6.87 2.25
C SER A 80 21.11 6.94 3.43
N PHE A 81 21.65 5.79 3.81
CA PHE A 81 22.71 5.71 4.83
C PHE A 81 24.09 5.90 4.15
N GLY A 82 24.43 7.18 3.90
CA GLY A 82 25.65 7.56 3.21
C GLY A 82 25.79 6.84 1.87
N ASP A 83 27.00 6.40 1.54
CA ASP A 83 27.32 5.72 0.27
C ASP A 83 27.10 4.18 0.32
N SER A 84 26.40 3.67 1.32
CA SER A 84 26.20 2.22 1.52
C SER A 84 25.30 1.56 0.47
N GLY A 85 24.52 2.36 -0.28
CA GLY A 85 23.45 1.91 -1.16
C GLY A 85 22.22 1.36 -0.40
N VAL A 86 22.19 1.54 0.93
CA VAL A 86 21.03 1.22 1.77
C VAL A 86 20.16 2.45 1.93
N THR A 87 18.88 2.31 1.63
CA THR A 87 17.87 3.37 1.77
C THR A 87 16.99 3.11 3.00
N TYR A 88 16.39 4.17 3.52
CA TYR A 88 15.35 4.08 4.53
C TYR A 88 14.14 4.93 4.14
N ASP A 89 12.99 4.57 4.67
CA ASP A 89 11.74 5.33 4.58
C ASP A 89 10.94 5.11 5.86
N VAL A 90 10.58 6.19 6.53
CA VAL A 90 9.76 6.16 7.75
C VAL A 90 8.59 7.10 7.55
N MET A 91 7.36 6.58 7.68
CA MET A 91 6.14 7.31 7.38
C MET A 91 5.06 7.01 8.42
N VAL A 92 4.36 8.03 8.86
CA VAL A 92 3.08 7.91 9.56
C VAL A 92 1.97 7.99 8.50
N PHE A 93 1.06 7.02 8.52
CA PHE A 93 -0.03 6.88 7.56
C PHE A 93 -1.34 6.62 8.31
N SER A 94 -2.29 7.55 8.21
CA SER A 94 -3.55 7.46 8.96
C SER A 94 -4.70 7.12 8.01
N TYR A 95 -5.30 5.95 8.21
CA TYR A 95 -6.49 5.52 7.46
C TYR A 95 -7.72 6.17 8.09
N LEU A 96 -8.38 7.01 7.32
CA LEU A 96 -9.60 7.70 7.71
C LEU A 96 -10.74 7.23 6.80
N TYR A 97 -11.82 6.80 7.41
CA TYR A 97 -13.02 6.31 6.74
C TYR A 97 -14.17 7.32 6.92
N PRO A 98 -14.36 8.28 5.97
CA PRO A 98 -15.49 9.22 6.02
C PRO A 98 -16.81 8.48 6.05
N GLY A 99 -17.62 8.70 7.10
CA GLY A 99 -18.86 7.97 7.35
C GLY A 99 -18.73 6.81 8.35
N ALA A 100 -17.53 6.27 8.54
CA ALA A 100 -17.22 5.15 9.44
C ALA A 100 -15.99 5.45 10.32
N SER A 101 -15.94 6.60 10.96
CA SER A 101 -14.78 7.06 11.74
C SER A 101 -14.40 6.14 12.91
N TYR A 102 -15.29 5.24 13.29
CA TYR A 102 -15.01 4.19 14.27
C TYR A 102 -14.01 3.14 13.75
N SER A 103 -13.76 3.08 12.44
CA SER A 103 -12.75 2.21 11.83
C SER A 103 -11.43 2.92 11.54
N ASN A 104 -11.28 4.20 11.91
CA ASN A 104 -10.04 4.93 11.70
C ASN A 104 -8.89 4.33 12.50
N TYR A 105 -7.70 4.27 11.88
CA TYR A 105 -6.49 3.85 12.57
C TYR A 105 -5.23 4.43 11.90
N THR A 106 -4.11 4.31 12.57
CA THR A 106 -2.83 4.88 12.14
C THR A 106 -1.72 3.85 12.23
N GLU A 107 -0.87 3.82 11.22
CA GLU A 107 0.30 2.97 11.15
C GLU A 107 1.60 3.77 11.06
N LEU A 108 2.67 3.22 11.64
CA LEU A 108 4.04 3.67 11.41
C LEU A 108 4.71 2.71 10.41
N TRP A 109 4.96 3.16 9.18
CA TRP A 109 5.63 2.40 8.14
C TRP A 109 7.13 2.61 8.22
N ILE A 110 7.88 1.53 8.40
CA ILE A 110 9.35 1.54 8.47
C ILE A 110 9.88 0.63 7.40
N LYS A 111 10.64 1.18 6.46
CA LYS A 111 11.23 0.43 5.35
C LYS A 111 12.73 0.63 5.28
N VAL A 112 13.43 -0.46 4.95
CA VAL A 112 14.86 -0.44 4.63
C VAL A 112 15.08 -1.21 3.34
N GLY A 113 15.70 -0.57 2.36
CA GLY A 113 15.90 -1.14 1.03
C GLY A 113 17.37 -1.18 0.63
N LYS A 114 17.68 -2.09 -0.29
CA LYS A 114 19.00 -2.14 -0.94
C LYS A 114 18.89 -2.54 -2.39
N GLN A 115 19.61 -1.78 -3.23
CA GLN A 115 19.73 -2.06 -4.66
C GLN A 115 20.94 -2.96 -4.94
N PHE A 116 20.75 -3.97 -5.79
CA PHE A 116 21.77 -4.91 -6.28
C PHE A 116 21.72 -4.96 -7.81
N GLY A 117 22.36 -4.02 -8.48
CA GLY A 117 22.24 -3.88 -9.92
C GLY A 117 20.78 -3.57 -10.33
N GLN A 118 20.15 -4.46 -11.08
CA GLN A 118 18.74 -4.34 -11.51
C GLN A 118 17.74 -4.89 -10.45
N ALA A 119 18.22 -5.62 -9.46
CA ALA A 119 17.39 -6.14 -8.37
C ALA A 119 17.34 -5.15 -7.21
N ASN A 120 16.18 -5.05 -6.56
CA ASN A 120 16.01 -4.35 -5.29
C ASN A 120 15.32 -5.27 -4.29
N VAL A 121 15.70 -5.16 -3.03
CA VAL A 121 15.01 -5.82 -1.92
C VAL A 121 14.71 -4.77 -0.86
N THR A 122 13.44 -4.65 -0.46
CA THR A 122 13.00 -3.78 0.63
C THR A 122 12.37 -4.63 1.74
N LEU A 123 12.78 -4.39 2.97
CA LEU A 123 12.17 -4.93 4.17
C LEU A 123 11.22 -3.89 4.75
N GLU A 124 10.09 -4.32 5.26
CA GLU A 124 9.06 -3.47 5.86
C GLU A 124 8.62 -4.02 7.21
N VAL A 125 8.45 -3.11 8.18
CA VAL A 125 7.75 -3.37 9.45
C VAL A 125 6.76 -2.22 9.67
N THR A 126 5.50 -2.58 9.90
CA THR A 126 4.42 -1.60 9.98
C THR A 126 3.53 -1.90 11.20
N PRO A 127 3.89 -1.38 12.41
CA PRO A 127 3.01 -1.46 13.57
C PRO A 127 1.87 -0.44 13.47
N THR A 128 0.71 -0.79 14.02
CA THR A 128 -0.33 0.18 14.37
C THR A 128 0.12 1.04 15.55
N ILE A 129 -0.31 2.29 15.58
CA ILE A 129 -0.04 3.24 16.68
C ILE A 129 -1.22 3.27 17.65
N ASP A 130 -2.41 3.01 17.13
CA ASP A 130 -3.69 2.95 17.81
C ASP A 130 -4.39 1.60 17.53
N ASP A 131 -5.67 1.48 17.85
CA ASP A 131 -6.42 0.25 17.66
C ASP A 131 -6.58 -0.09 16.17
N TRP A 132 -6.17 -1.31 15.76
CA TRP A 132 -6.30 -1.80 14.38
C TRP A 132 -7.75 -1.75 13.91
N PHE A 133 -7.97 -1.05 12.78
CA PHE A 133 -9.29 -0.85 12.17
C PHE A 133 -10.35 -0.33 13.16
N GLY A 134 -9.92 0.39 14.22
CA GLY A 134 -10.77 0.93 15.28
C GLY A 134 -11.36 -0.10 16.24
N VAL A 135 -10.89 -1.34 16.21
CA VAL A 135 -11.35 -2.40 17.13
C VAL A 135 -10.60 -2.26 18.45
N GLU A 136 -11.30 -1.90 19.52
CA GLU A 136 -10.71 -1.65 20.85
C GLU A 136 -9.84 -2.84 21.32
N GLY A 137 -8.59 -2.55 21.63
CA GLY A 137 -7.62 -3.53 22.14
C GLY A 137 -6.96 -4.38 21.05
N TRP A 138 -7.26 -4.17 19.77
CA TRP A 138 -6.54 -4.86 18.68
C TRP A 138 -5.31 -4.06 18.26
N GLN A 139 -4.17 -4.76 18.20
CA GLN A 139 -2.90 -4.21 17.74
C GLN A 139 -2.40 -5.03 16.55
N GLY A 140 -1.89 -4.35 15.54
CA GLY A 140 -1.38 -5.00 14.35
C GLY A 140 0.08 -4.68 14.09
N VAL A 141 0.84 -5.67 13.61
CA VAL A 141 2.18 -5.46 13.05
C VAL A 141 2.30 -6.24 11.74
N ASN A 142 2.55 -5.53 10.63
CA ASN A 142 2.88 -6.21 9.38
C ASN A 142 4.39 -6.28 9.21
N TYR A 143 4.88 -7.45 8.82
CA TYR A 143 6.26 -7.70 8.43
C TYR A 143 6.27 -8.15 6.98
N ALA A 144 7.06 -7.51 6.11
CA ALA A 144 7.09 -7.90 4.71
C ALA A 144 8.46 -7.73 4.06
N VAL A 145 8.70 -8.51 3.00
CA VAL A 145 9.82 -8.36 2.08
C VAL A 145 9.28 -8.11 0.67
N HIS A 146 9.88 -7.13 0.00
CA HIS A 146 9.47 -6.69 -1.34
C HIS A 146 10.64 -6.79 -2.31
N PRO A 147 10.85 -7.95 -2.98
CA PRO A 147 11.80 -8.07 -4.06
C PRO A 147 11.26 -7.44 -5.35
N SER A 148 12.17 -6.86 -6.15
CA SER A 148 11.85 -6.44 -7.51
C SER A 148 13.06 -6.54 -8.43
N TYR A 149 12.79 -6.66 -9.73
CA TYR A 149 13.79 -6.66 -10.78
C TYR A 149 13.32 -5.80 -11.96
N ASP A 150 14.13 -4.81 -12.32
CA ASP A 150 13.88 -3.91 -13.45
C ASP A 150 14.72 -4.35 -14.65
N PHE A 151 14.07 -4.68 -15.75
CA PHE A 151 14.75 -5.11 -16.97
C PHE A 151 15.33 -3.95 -17.80
N ASN A 152 15.17 -2.69 -17.33
CA ASN A 152 15.61 -1.46 -18.04
C ASN A 152 15.04 -1.30 -19.46
N ASN A 153 13.96 -1.98 -19.78
CA ASN A 153 13.25 -1.91 -21.08
C ASN A 153 11.77 -1.50 -20.92
N GLY A 154 11.43 -0.91 -19.76
CA GLY A 154 10.05 -0.55 -19.39
C GLY A 154 9.27 -1.69 -18.77
N ILE A 155 9.89 -2.84 -18.53
CA ILE A 155 9.27 -4.00 -17.85
C ILE A 155 9.91 -4.18 -16.47
N LYS A 156 9.10 -4.36 -15.44
CA LYS A 156 9.51 -4.66 -14.07
C LYS A 156 8.72 -5.84 -13.52
N VAL A 157 9.40 -6.77 -12.88
CA VAL A 157 8.80 -7.84 -12.08
C VAL A 157 8.97 -7.48 -10.62
N SER A 158 7.92 -7.62 -9.82
CA SER A 158 7.98 -7.36 -8.38
C SER A 158 6.99 -8.23 -7.63
N GLY A 159 7.27 -8.44 -6.35
CA GLY A 159 6.38 -9.17 -5.46
C GLY A 159 6.51 -8.71 -4.03
N SER A 160 5.69 -9.28 -3.18
CA SER A 160 5.82 -9.19 -1.73
C SER A 160 5.50 -10.53 -1.09
N PHE A 161 6.10 -10.76 0.07
CA PHE A 161 5.73 -11.83 0.97
C PHE A 161 5.75 -11.24 2.39
N GLY A 162 4.66 -11.38 3.12
CA GLY A 162 4.52 -10.78 4.43
C GLY A 162 3.65 -11.60 5.38
N TYR A 163 3.69 -11.20 6.64
CA TYR A 163 2.86 -11.72 7.71
C TYR A 163 2.24 -10.55 8.46
N GLN A 164 0.91 -10.52 8.51
CA GLN A 164 0.14 -9.62 9.34
C GLN A 164 -0.07 -10.30 10.69
N ASP A 165 0.58 -9.80 11.71
CA ASP A 165 0.35 -10.20 13.09
C ASP A 165 -0.76 -9.34 13.68
N LEU A 166 -1.77 -9.96 14.28
CA LEU A 166 -2.82 -9.29 15.03
C LEU A 166 -2.87 -9.84 16.43
N ASP A 167 -2.83 -8.94 17.42
CA ASP A 167 -3.01 -9.24 18.84
C ASP A 167 -4.32 -8.61 19.30
N GLY A 168 -5.18 -9.40 19.94
CA GLY A 168 -6.48 -9.00 20.43
C GLY A 168 -7.40 -10.20 20.63
N GLU A 169 -8.50 -10.04 21.36
CA GLU A 169 -9.44 -11.13 21.58
C GLU A 169 -10.14 -11.54 20.28
N GLY A 170 -9.93 -12.78 19.83
CA GLY A 170 -10.47 -13.33 18.60
C GLY A 170 -9.74 -12.88 17.33
N ALA A 171 -8.60 -12.20 17.45
CA ALA A 171 -7.76 -11.85 16.32
C ALA A 171 -6.86 -13.02 15.91
N GLU A 172 -6.69 -13.21 14.62
CA GLU A 172 -5.72 -14.15 14.03
C GLU A 172 -4.91 -13.46 12.96
N GLY A 173 -3.58 -13.69 12.97
CA GLY A 173 -2.68 -13.19 11.94
C GLY A 173 -2.69 -14.09 10.71
N TRP A 174 -2.23 -13.54 9.57
CA TRP A 174 -2.16 -14.27 8.32
C TRP A 174 -0.92 -13.93 7.48
N THR A 175 -0.51 -14.88 6.65
CA THR A 175 0.51 -14.66 5.63
C THR A 175 -0.14 -14.16 4.35
N HIS A 176 0.54 -13.24 3.66
CA HIS A 176 0.08 -12.69 2.38
C HIS A 176 1.23 -12.60 1.38
N TRP A 177 0.90 -12.69 0.09
CA TRP A 177 1.89 -12.57 -0.98
C TRP A 177 1.30 -11.98 -2.24
N ASN A 178 2.18 -11.45 -3.06
CA ASN A 178 1.82 -11.12 -4.44
C ASN A 178 3.03 -11.25 -5.37
N LEU A 179 2.74 -11.40 -6.66
CA LEU A 179 3.72 -11.39 -7.74
C LEU A 179 3.10 -10.71 -8.96
N GLY A 180 3.78 -9.73 -9.53
CA GLY A 180 3.27 -8.98 -10.65
C GLY A 180 4.33 -8.57 -11.66
N VAL A 181 3.84 -8.24 -12.85
CA VAL A 181 4.59 -7.65 -13.95
C VAL A 181 4.00 -6.30 -14.25
N ALA A 182 4.84 -5.27 -14.26
CA ALA A 182 4.49 -3.93 -14.68
C ALA A 182 5.19 -3.56 -15.99
N ALA A 183 4.52 -2.78 -16.83
CA ALA A 183 5.08 -2.25 -18.06
C ALA A 183 4.66 -0.79 -18.24
N SER A 184 5.65 0.09 -18.57
CA SER A 184 5.38 1.49 -18.89
C SER A 184 5.35 1.69 -20.39
N TYR A 185 4.25 2.27 -20.91
CA TYR A 185 4.08 2.56 -22.32
C TYR A 185 3.29 3.86 -22.51
N VAL A 186 3.82 4.77 -23.32
CA VAL A 186 3.21 6.07 -23.67
C VAL A 186 2.80 6.89 -22.43
N GLY A 187 3.61 6.85 -21.37
CA GLY A 187 3.36 7.59 -20.12
C GLY A 187 2.21 7.02 -19.26
N LEU A 188 1.84 5.78 -19.50
CA LEU A 188 0.93 4.99 -18.69
C LEU A 188 1.67 3.77 -18.14
N ASP A 189 1.35 3.37 -16.92
CA ASP A 189 1.88 2.19 -16.27
C ASP A 189 0.78 1.13 -16.15
N PHE A 190 1.06 -0.04 -16.69
CA PHE A 190 0.21 -1.23 -16.66
C PHE A 190 0.78 -2.19 -15.63
N ASP A 191 -0.05 -2.78 -14.78
CA ASP A 191 0.33 -3.79 -13.81
C ASP A 191 -0.64 -4.98 -13.89
N LEU A 192 -0.10 -6.18 -13.98
CA LEU A 192 -0.85 -7.43 -13.84
C LEU A 192 -0.25 -8.20 -12.68
N ARG A 193 -1.06 -8.46 -11.65
CA ARG A 193 -0.57 -8.96 -10.37
C ARG A 193 -1.50 -10.04 -9.81
N TYR A 194 -0.88 -11.17 -9.42
CA TYR A 194 -1.52 -12.21 -8.65
C TYR A 194 -1.32 -11.93 -7.16
N HIS A 195 -2.38 -12.05 -6.38
CA HIS A 195 -2.40 -11.92 -4.93
C HIS A 195 -2.92 -13.19 -4.29
N GLY A 196 -2.43 -13.47 -3.09
CA GLY A 196 -2.92 -14.57 -2.27
C GLY A 196 -2.66 -14.36 -0.80
N SER A 197 -3.32 -15.17 0.01
CA SER A 197 -3.16 -15.19 1.46
C SER A 197 -3.23 -16.61 2.02
N SER A 198 -2.94 -16.76 3.33
CA SER A 198 -3.11 -18.04 4.04
C SER A 198 -4.47 -18.15 4.73
N VAL A 199 -5.35 -17.17 4.57
CA VAL A 199 -6.69 -17.19 5.15
C VAL A 199 -7.55 -18.21 4.43
N ASP A 200 -8.22 -19.07 5.19
CA ASP A 200 -9.19 -20.05 4.71
C ASP A 200 -10.47 -19.98 5.56
N GLU A 201 -11.45 -20.82 5.24
CA GLU A 201 -12.75 -20.84 5.93
C GLU A 201 -12.66 -21.09 7.46
N SER A 202 -11.52 -21.57 7.96
CA SER A 202 -11.28 -21.81 9.38
C SER A 202 -10.72 -20.61 10.13
N HIS A 203 -10.21 -19.58 9.42
CA HIS A 203 -9.65 -18.38 10.01
C HIS A 203 -10.74 -17.44 10.55
N LEU A 204 -10.50 -16.89 11.73
CA LEU A 204 -11.33 -15.87 12.34
C LEU A 204 -10.71 -14.48 12.13
N VAL A 205 -10.63 -14.02 10.90
CA VAL A 205 -10.26 -12.65 10.63
C VAL A 205 -11.56 -11.82 10.60
N TYR A 206 -11.67 -10.83 11.47
CA TYR A 206 -12.86 -9.96 11.62
C TYR A 206 -14.21 -10.68 11.86
N GLY A 207 -14.19 -11.99 12.15
CA GLY A 207 -15.43 -12.75 12.38
C GLY A 207 -16.31 -12.93 11.15
N THR A 208 -15.79 -12.75 9.91
CA THR A 208 -16.61 -12.72 8.71
C THR A 208 -15.89 -13.25 7.44
N GLN A 209 -16.34 -13.03 6.37
CA GLN A 209 -16.14 -13.26 4.92
C GLN A 209 -14.69 -13.57 4.53
N THR A 210 -14.31 -14.83 4.55
CA THR A 210 -13.00 -15.29 4.08
C THR A 210 -12.80 -15.12 2.58
N GLU A 211 -13.87 -14.94 1.81
CA GLU A 211 -13.85 -14.75 0.35
C GLU A 211 -13.06 -13.51 -0.09
N ILE A 212 -13.01 -12.46 0.76
CA ILE A 212 -12.19 -11.27 0.47
C ILE A 212 -10.69 -11.56 0.49
N PHE A 213 -10.27 -12.71 1.03
CA PHE A 213 -8.88 -13.18 1.07
C PHE A 213 -8.55 -14.20 -0.01
N ASP A 214 -9.48 -14.57 -0.88
CA ASP A 214 -9.26 -15.52 -1.95
C ASP A 214 -8.18 -15.05 -2.93
N ASP A 215 -7.48 -16.01 -3.49
CA ASP A 215 -6.46 -15.79 -4.51
C ASP A 215 -7.07 -15.10 -5.75
N ARG A 216 -6.41 -14.05 -6.25
CA ARG A 216 -6.93 -13.27 -7.37
C ARG A 216 -5.88 -12.63 -8.25
N VAL A 217 -6.27 -12.35 -9.48
CA VAL A 217 -5.48 -11.56 -10.44
C VAL A 217 -6.08 -10.18 -10.56
N VAL A 218 -5.26 -9.16 -10.33
CA VAL A 218 -5.64 -7.75 -10.44
C VAL A 218 -4.92 -7.12 -11.63
N PHE A 219 -5.68 -6.42 -12.46
CA PHE A 219 -5.14 -5.55 -13.50
C PHE A 219 -5.24 -4.09 -13.05
N GLY A 220 -4.15 -3.35 -13.21
CA GLY A 220 -4.05 -1.95 -12.88
C GLY A 220 -3.54 -1.12 -14.04
N LEU A 221 -4.04 0.11 -14.16
CA LEU A 221 -3.59 1.14 -15.08
C LEU A 221 -3.40 2.42 -14.31
N SER A 222 -2.21 3.01 -14.36
CA SER A 222 -1.93 4.26 -13.64
C SER A 222 -1.19 5.28 -14.47
N LYS A 223 -1.27 6.53 -14.00
CA LYS A 223 -0.52 7.66 -14.53
C LYS A 223 -0.03 8.54 -13.41
N SER A 224 1.27 8.83 -13.42
CA SER A 224 1.92 9.82 -12.55
C SER A 224 2.11 11.16 -13.29
N PHE A 225 2.14 12.26 -12.56
CA PHE A 225 2.32 13.63 -13.05
C PHE A 225 2.98 14.53 -12.00
#